data_00351648208be410e290c6edccfab5a6
#
_entry.id   00351648208be410e290c6edccfab5a6
#
_cell.length_a   1.000
_cell.length_b   1.000
_cell.length_c   1.000
_cell.angle_alpha   90.00
_cell.angle_beta   90.00
_cell.angle_gamma   90.00
#
_symmetry.space_group_name_H-M   'P 1'
#
loop_
_entity.id
_entity.type
_entity.pdbx_description
1 polymer ?
#
loop_
_entity_poly.entity_id
_entity_poly.type
_entity_poly.pdbx_seq_one_letter_code
_entity_poly.pdbx_strand_id
1 'polypeptide(L)'
;MAVVEVTHGVALCNAAGKNILFGCPPEVIKHLMVKGLGSPEVIVLPDTPYRFDTLQNCTEFPLYYFLFVERNFTQGKKLTIVGTATHLRANRKLLRLTLLGPTRKEYQDLGTSHWFDELYRESRALSVKDSSGRELAIDDFVDFIPFEKGVAHLPGGIRIEHTGVDRFTVGEDKIDIAFNTPQPPPYDLRNDFITTMPAHFGVTVLGGASGFISDKPCSGLILNYNSDHMLIDCVPFLEYALNARGISTTEIRSIFLTHIHDDHCNIFPLLRLSNKVKLLATREIFWMAMMKLSLQTLMPIEDISEMFEFVEVKPYEVTEFYGLSIETHYTVHSIPTIGATFRMKDGPMSRSIVFIGDNKAFDDIETMIDQGIVRPEKFAALKQKYTERHDILFADGGMGILHGNPRDALKSQSDRIVFMHLEKLPPEFDATFSHAVAGKRYSIIEGNYNSYMIHTLHILGDAFRNISHEWSTALMNNFRIVTFNAGDVNFKQNEASKGLIYVILSGSCSVMVHDGFTLSERTRKEAGDFVGEMAVLDEY
;
A
#
# COMPACT_ATOMS: atom_id res chain seq x y z
N MET A 1 24.10 -22.00 -16.25
CA MET A 1 22.72 -21.77 -15.76
C MET A 1 22.19 -20.51 -16.44
N ALA A 2 20.91 -20.40 -16.74
CA ALA A 2 20.39 -19.14 -17.30
C ALA A 2 19.94 -18.24 -16.15
N VAL A 3 20.54 -17.05 -16.06
CA VAL A 3 20.08 -15.97 -15.20
C VAL A 3 19.03 -15.18 -15.97
N VAL A 4 17.85 -15.02 -15.38
CA VAL A 4 16.72 -14.31 -15.99
C VAL A 4 16.43 -13.04 -15.18
N GLU A 5 16.40 -11.89 -15.84
CA GLU A 5 15.93 -10.65 -15.23
C GLU A 5 14.41 -10.70 -15.06
N VAL A 6 13.95 -10.60 -13.82
CA VAL A 6 12.53 -10.61 -13.45
C VAL A 6 11.93 -9.21 -13.61
N THR A 7 12.60 -8.21 -13.09
CA THR A 7 12.34 -6.77 -13.27
C THR A 7 13.64 -6.04 -12.95
N HIS A 8 13.68 -4.73 -13.08
CA HIS A 8 14.88 -3.96 -12.74
C HIS A 8 15.37 -4.29 -11.34
N GLY A 9 16.64 -4.66 -11.20
CA GLY A 9 17.23 -5.02 -9.91
C GLY A 9 16.76 -6.35 -9.31
N VAL A 10 16.13 -7.21 -10.10
CA VAL A 10 15.67 -8.53 -9.66
C VAL A 10 16.06 -9.60 -10.67
N ALA A 11 16.80 -10.59 -10.21
CA ALA A 11 17.21 -11.70 -11.05
C ALA A 11 16.78 -13.05 -10.44
N LEU A 12 16.41 -13.99 -11.30
CA LEU A 12 16.15 -15.39 -10.95
C LEU A 12 17.18 -16.29 -11.63
N CYS A 13 17.79 -17.20 -10.88
CA CYS A 13 18.58 -18.27 -11.46
C CYS A 13 18.16 -19.62 -10.86
N ASN A 14 18.47 -20.72 -11.57
CA ASN A 14 18.26 -22.08 -11.06
C ASN A 14 19.61 -22.74 -10.80
N ALA A 15 19.85 -23.20 -9.56
CA ALA A 15 21.03 -23.93 -9.18
C ALA A 15 20.66 -25.21 -8.42
N ALA A 16 21.19 -26.32 -8.83
CA ALA A 16 20.90 -27.66 -8.26
C ALA A 16 19.36 -27.93 -8.13
N GLY A 17 18.58 -27.46 -9.11
CA GLY A 17 17.12 -27.63 -9.14
C GLY A 17 16.33 -26.67 -8.26
N LYS A 18 16.97 -25.69 -7.62
CA LYS A 18 16.32 -24.66 -6.80
C LYS A 18 16.28 -23.32 -7.50
N ASN A 19 15.15 -22.66 -7.44
CA ASN A 19 14.98 -21.29 -7.90
C ASN A 19 15.51 -20.32 -6.82
N ILE A 20 16.50 -19.51 -7.21
CA ILE A 20 17.15 -18.51 -6.35
C ILE A 20 16.82 -17.13 -6.89
N LEU A 21 16.12 -16.34 -6.09
CA LEU A 21 15.73 -14.96 -6.40
C LEU A 21 16.70 -13.99 -5.73
N PHE A 22 17.23 -13.04 -6.48
CA PHE A 22 18.06 -11.94 -5.99
C PHE A 22 17.27 -10.64 -6.08
N GLY A 23 17.13 -9.93 -4.95
CA GLY A 23 16.24 -8.78 -4.81
C GLY A 23 14.77 -9.21 -4.62
N CYS A 24 14.05 -8.48 -3.78
CA CYS A 24 12.68 -8.84 -3.41
C CYS A 24 11.81 -7.57 -3.23
N PRO A 25 11.49 -6.85 -4.33
CA PRO A 25 10.60 -5.68 -4.26
C PRO A 25 9.15 -6.11 -3.99
N PRO A 26 8.24 -5.13 -3.72
CA PRO A 26 6.82 -5.40 -3.63
C PRO A 26 6.30 -6.18 -4.85
N GLU A 27 5.35 -7.06 -4.63
CA GLU A 27 4.68 -7.85 -5.69
C GLU A 27 5.61 -8.66 -6.60
N VAL A 28 6.82 -8.99 -6.15
CA VAL A 28 7.78 -9.78 -6.96
C VAL A 28 7.19 -11.11 -7.42
N ILE A 29 6.31 -11.73 -6.63
CA ILE A 29 5.60 -12.96 -7.02
C ILE A 29 4.71 -12.72 -8.25
N LYS A 30 4.04 -11.57 -8.34
CA LYS A 30 3.24 -11.22 -9.53
C LYS A 30 4.14 -11.06 -10.76
N HIS A 31 5.32 -10.43 -10.63
CA HIS A 31 6.29 -10.36 -11.73
C HIS A 31 6.72 -11.74 -12.22
N LEU A 32 6.99 -12.68 -11.30
CA LEU A 32 7.33 -14.05 -11.65
C LEU A 32 6.17 -14.75 -12.39
N MET A 33 4.95 -14.62 -11.88
CA MET A 33 3.75 -15.22 -12.48
C MET A 33 3.49 -14.70 -13.90
N VAL A 34 3.56 -13.38 -14.12
CA VAL A 34 3.35 -12.77 -15.45
C VAL A 34 4.40 -13.26 -16.46
N LYS A 35 5.62 -13.52 -16.02
CA LYS A 35 6.68 -14.06 -16.87
C LYS A 35 6.67 -15.60 -16.99
N GLY A 36 5.74 -16.28 -16.32
CA GLY A 36 5.68 -17.75 -16.30
C GLY A 36 6.90 -18.40 -15.61
N LEU A 37 7.53 -17.67 -14.68
CA LEU A 37 8.68 -18.15 -13.92
C LEU A 37 8.22 -18.83 -12.63
N GLY A 38 8.98 -19.83 -12.18
CA GLY A 38 8.68 -20.53 -10.92
C GLY A 38 8.95 -19.64 -9.69
N SER A 39 8.23 -19.94 -8.60
CA SER A 39 8.46 -19.29 -7.31
C SER A 39 9.86 -19.57 -6.75
N PRO A 40 10.40 -18.68 -5.92
CA PRO A 40 11.70 -18.90 -5.31
C PRO A 40 11.61 -19.87 -4.12
N GLU A 41 12.58 -20.77 -4.03
CA GLU A 41 12.87 -21.58 -2.83
C GLU A 41 13.97 -20.91 -1.98
N VAL A 42 14.73 -20.00 -2.59
CA VAL A 42 15.79 -19.21 -1.96
C VAL A 42 15.63 -17.75 -2.36
N ILE A 43 15.70 -16.84 -1.39
CA ILE A 43 15.71 -15.40 -1.62
C ILE A 43 17.02 -14.83 -1.09
N VAL A 44 17.75 -14.11 -1.92
CA VAL A 44 18.97 -13.39 -1.54
C VAL A 44 18.60 -11.90 -1.40
N LEU A 45 18.69 -11.40 -0.16
CA LEU A 45 18.42 -10.01 0.13
C LEU A 45 19.54 -9.11 -0.40
N PRO A 46 19.20 -7.95 -1.02
CA PRO A 46 20.20 -7.01 -1.47
C PRO A 46 20.90 -6.30 -0.30
N ASP A 47 22.03 -5.67 -0.56
CA ASP A 47 22.68 -4.79 0.42
C ASP A 47 21.93 -3.49 0.57
N THR A 48 21.34 -2.99 -0.52
CA THR A 48 20.58 -1.75 -0.58
C THR A 48 19.11 -2.08 -0.29
N PRO A 49 18.59 -1.78 0.92
CA PRO A 49 17.25 -2.21 1.34
C PRO A 49 16.12 -1.48 0.61
N TYR A 50 16.40 -0.33 0.02
CA TYR A 50 15.44 0.44 -0.80
C TYR A 50 16.17 1.23 -1.87
N ARG A 51 15.50 1.46 -3.00
CA ARG A 51 16.02 2.28 -4.09
C ARG A 51 14.86 2.96 -4.81
N PHE A 52 15.02 4.25 -5.15
CA PHE A 52 13.89 5.11 -5.51
C PHE A 52 12.81 5.02 -4.41
N ASP A 53 11.55 4.98 -4.76
CA ASP A 53 10.44 4.86 -3.81
C ASP A 53 10.04 3.40 -3.53
N THR A 54 10.97 2.45 -3.75
CA THR A 54 10.66 1.02 -3.68
C THR A 54 11.59 0.30 -2.71
N LEU A 55 11.00 -0.43 -1.77
CA LEU A 55 11.69 -1.39 -0.89
C LEU A 55 12.18 -2.59 -1.70
N GLN A 56 13.29 -3.21 -1.28
CA GLN A 56 13.91 -4.31 -2.02
C GLN A 56 13.97 -5.62 -1.21
N ASN A 57 13.26 -5.69 -0.08
CA ASN A 57 13.27 -6.81 0.87
C ASN A 57 11.87 -7.21 1.36
N CYS A 58 10.86 -7.11 0.49
CA CYS A 58 9.47 -7.46 0.76
C CYS A 58 9.25 -8.99 0.68
N THR A 59 9.70 -9.72 1.69
CA THR A 59 9.72 -11.19 1.69
C THR A 59 8.44 -11.84 2.20
N GLU A 60 7.47 -11.07 2.65
CA GLU A 60 6.22 -11.55 3.25
C GLU A 60 5.38 -12.35 2.25
N PHE A 61 5.02 -11.76 1.11
CA PHE A 61 4.21 -12.43 0.10
C PHE A 61 4.92 -13.60 -0.59
N PRO A 62 6.23 -13.54 -0.89
CA PRO A 62 6.98 -14.72 -1.29
C PRO A 62 6.92 -15.88 -0.29
N LEU A 63 7.00 -15.58 1.01
CA LEU A 63 6.84 -16.60 2.05
C LEU A 63 5.42 -17.19 2.04
N TYR A 64 4.38 -16.34 1.97
CA TYR A 64 2.99 -16.80 1.97
C TYR A 64 2.66 -17.62 0.73
N TYR A 65 3.15 -17.21 -0.44
CA TYR A 65 3.00 -17.96 -1.67
C TYR A 65 3.64 -19.34 -1.56
N PHE A 66 4.89 -19.39 -1.12
CA PHE A 66 5.64 -20.63 -0.93
C PHE A 66 4.95 -21.58 0.05
N LEU A 67 4.51 -21.07 1.20
CA LEU A 67 3.93 -21.88 2.26
C LEU A 67 2.51 -22.35 1.92
N PHE A 68 1.64 -21.43 1.51
CA PHE A 68 0.19 -21.64 1.49
C PHE A 68 -0.34 -21.90 0.08
N VAL A 69 0.09 -21.13 -0.92
CA VAL A 69 -0.39 -21.31 -2.30
C VAL A 69 0.21 -22.57 -2.91
N GLU A 70 1.51 -22.77 -2.81
CA GLU A 70 2.20 -24.00 -3.27
C GLU A 70 2.11 -25.15 -2.29
N ARG A 71 1.57 -24.93 -1.09
CA ARG A 71 1.40 -25.93 -0.05
C ARG A 71 2.71 -26.61 0.37
N ASN A 72 3.86 -25.94 0.24
CA ASN A 72 5.17 -26.48 0.65
C ASN A 72 5.24 -26.73 2.16
N PHE A 73 4.45 -25.97 2.94
CA PHE A 73 4.29 -26.19 4.37
C PHE A 73 3.87 -27.63 4.71
N THR A 74 2.88 -28.18 3.99
CA THR A 74 2.40 -29.56 4.22
C THR A 74 3.44 -30.62 3.87
N GLN A 75 4.46 -30.24 3.12
CA GLN A 75 5.59 -31.10 2.74
C GLN A 75 6.80 -30.94 3.68
N GLY A 76 6.68 -30.11 4.72
CA GLY A 76 7.77 -29.80 5.66
C GLY A 76 8.94 -29.01 5.03
N LYS A 77 8.71 -28.36 3.89
CA LYS A 77 9.72 -27.52 3.23
C LYS A 77 9.75 -26.14 3.85
N LYS A 78 10.95 -25.55 3.90
CA LYS A 78 11.18 -24.18 4.35
C LYS A 78 11.68 -23.30 3.22
N LEU A 79 11.28 -22.04 3.25
CA LEU A 79 11.89 -21.01 2.42
C LEU A 79 13.28 -20.68 2.97
N THR A 80 14.27 -20.53 2.12
CA THR A 80 15.62 -20.10 2.55
C THR A 80 15.79 -18.60 2.25
N ILE A 81 16.22 -17.82 3.26
CA ILE A 81 16.56 -16.41 3.08
C ILE A 81 18.04 -16.21 3.39
N VAL A 82 18.76 -15.63 2.41
CA VAL A 82 20.20 -15.37 2.47
C VAL A 82 20.43 -13.86 2.54
N GLY A 83 21.39 -13.42 3.35
CA GLY A 83 21.71 -12.00 3.46
C GLY A 83 22.78 -11.71 4.50
N THR A 84 23.02 -10.44 4.77
CA THR A 84 23.87 -10.05 5.91
C THR A 84 23.21 -10.41 7.24
N ALA A 85 23.97 -10.61 8.28
CA ALA A 85 23.42 -10.92 9.61
C ALA A 85 22.44 -9.85 10.12
N THR A 86 22.63 -8.58 9.73
CA THR A 86 21.75 -7.48 10.09
C THR A 86 20.42 -7.56 9.35
N HIS A 87 20.46 -7.75 8.02
CA HIS A 87 19.27 -7.91 7.19
C HIS A 87 18.45 -9.13 7.63
N LEU A 88 19.10 -10.24 7.92
CA LEU A 88 18.41 -11.46 8.37
C LEU A 88 17.73 -11.30 9.73
N ARG A 89 18.38 -10.62 10.69
CA ARG A 89 17.74 -10.32 11.99
C ARG A 89 16.50 -9.45 11.81
N ALA A 90 16.59 -8.40 10.98
CA ALA A 90 15.47 -7.51 10.67
C ALA A 90 14.35 -8.28 9.97
N ASN A 91 14.67 -9.05 8.93
CA ASN A 91 13.70 -9.80 8.16
C ASN A 91 12.98 -10.87 8.99
N ARG A 92 13.70 -11.58 9.87
CA ARG A 92 13.11 -12.55 10.80
C ARG A 92 12.09 -11.89 11.74
N LYS A 93 12.40 -10.70 12.28
CA LYS A 93 11.48 -9.94 13.13
C LYS A 93 10.28 -9.43 12.32
N LEU A 94 10.52 -8.98 11.09
CA LEU A 94 9.49 -8.53 10.15
C LEU A 94 8.48 -9.66 9.89
N LEU A 95 8.94 -10.79 9.39
CA LEU A 95 8.09 -11.94 9.06
C LEU A 95 7.34 -12.47 10.29
N ARG A 96 7.97 -12.46 11.48
CA ARG A 96 7.27 -12.80 12.72
C ARG A 96 6.12 -11.80 12.99
N LEU A 97 6.36 -10.50 12.80
CA LEU A 97 5.37 -9.47 13.07
C LEU A 97 4.18 -9.54 12.11
N THR A 98 4.42 -9.78 10.83
CA THR A 98 3.37 -9.83 9.80
C THR A 98 2.58 -11.14 9.83
N LEU A 99 3.24 -12.27 10.13
CA LEU A 99 2.58 -13.57 10.17
C LEU A 99 1.86 -13.85 11.50
N LEU A 100 2.46 -13.41 12.61
CA LEU A 100 2.02 -13.80 13.95
C LEU A 100 1.51 -12.63 14.82
N GLY A 101 1.60 -11.40 14.34
CA GLY A 101 1.22 -10.20 15.09
C GLY A 101 2.13 -9.90 16.29
N PRO A 102 1.77 -8.91 17.12
CA PRO A 102 2.52 -8.53 18.31
C PRO A 102 2.53 -9.62 19.38
N THR A 103 3.62 -9.71 20.12
CA THR A 103 3.73 -10.54 21.34
C THR A 103 2.99 -9.88 22.50
N ARG A 104 2.70 -10.66 23.57
CA ARG A 104 2.12 -10.09 24.80
C ARG A 104 2.98 -8.95 25.37
N LYS A 105 4.30 -9.08 25.32
CA LYS A 105 5.21 -8.04 25.80
C LYS A 105 5.09 -6.77 24.97
N GLU A 106 5.07 -6.88 23.64
CA GLU A 106 4.92 -5.74 22.73
C GLU A 106 3.58 -5.01 22.97
N TYR A 107 2.49 -5.74 23.21
CA TYR A 107 1.23 -5.12 23.64
C TYR A 107 1.35 -4.41 25.00
N GLN A 108 2.04 -5.00 25.97
CA GLN A 108 2.26 -4.38 27.30
C GLN A 108 3.09 -3.10 27.17
N ASP A 109 4.11 -3.09 26.32
CA ASP A 109 4.96 -1.93 26.06
C ASP A 109 4.17 -0.78 25.37
N LEU A 110 3.09 -1.10 24.63
CA LEU A 110 2.18 -0.12 24.03
C LEU A 110 1.19 0.50 25.03
N GLY A 111 1.13 -0.01 26.26
CA GLY A 111 0.26 0.45 27.32
C GLY A 111 -0.95 -0.45 27.56
N THR A 112 -2.04 0.13 28.08
CA THR A 112 -3.24 -0.63 28.45
C THR A 112 -4.35 -0.45 27.42
N SER A 113 -4.91 -1.57 26.96
CA SER A 113 -6.16 -1.61 26.20
C SER A 113 -6.88 -2.91 26.52
N HIS A 114 -8.19 -2.84 26.73
CA HIS A 114 -9.01 -4.03 26.96
C HIS A 114 -9.16 -4.90 25.70
N TRP A 115 -8.69 -4.39 24.54
CA TRP A 115 -8.69 -5.14 23.28
C TRP A 115 -7.44 -6.01 23.08
N PHE A 116 -6.30 -5.65 23.68
CA PHE A 116 -5.02 -6.31 23.39
C PHE A 116 -5.00 -7.80 23.67
N ASP A 117 -5.64 -8.24 24.75
CA ASP A 117 -5.75 -9.67 25.06
C ASP A 117 -6.60 -10.44 24.02
N GLU A 118 -7.64 -9.82 23.47
CA GLU A 118 -8.47 -10.42 22.43
C GLU A 118 -7.72 -10.48 21.11
N LEU A 119 -7.13 -9.37 20.67
CA LEU A 119 -6.31 -9.31 19.44
C LEU A 119 -5.16 -10.33 19.49
N TYR A 120 -4.53 -10.49 20.66
CA TYR A 120 -3.51 -11.52 20.85
C TYR A 120 -4.09 -12.93 20.70
N ARG A 121 -5.24 -13.23 21.31
CA ARG A 121 -5.90 -14.54 21.18
C ARG A 121 -6.31 -14.84 19.74
N GLU A 122 -6.86 -13.87 19.03
CA GLU A 122 -7.24 -13.99 17.62
C GLU A 122 -6.02 -14.33 16.74
N SER A 123 -4.93 -13.56 16.87
CA SER A 123 -3.70 -13.84 16.13
C SER A 123 -3.14 -15.24 16.43
N ARG A 124 -3.23 -15.72 17.69
CA ARG A 124 -2.80 -17.08 18.04
C ARG A 124 -3.76 -18.15 17.52
N ALA A 125 -5.05 -17.89 17.50
CA ALA A 125 -6.04 -18.82 16.96
C ALA A 125 -5.87 -19.02 15.46
N LEU A 126 -5.55 -17.95 14.74
CA LEU A 126 -5.32 -17.93 13.30
C LEU A 126 -3.87 -18.26 12.90
N SER A 127 -2.96 -18.42 13.88
CA SER A 127 -1.57 -18.81 13.61
C SER A 127 -1.51 -20.24 13.07
N VAL A 128 -0.46 -20.52 12.29
CA VAL A 128 -0.21 -21.84 11.75
C VAL A 128 0.24 -22.78 12.85
N LYS A 129 -0.34 -24.00 12.88
CA LYS A 129 -0.06 -25.03 13.87
C LYS A 129 0.38 -26.33 13.18
N ASP A 130 1.23 -27.09 13.85
CA ASP A 130 1.55 -28.45 13.42
C ASP A 130 0.42 -29.44 13.76
N SER A 131 0.59 -30.70 13.37
CA SER A 131 -0.38 -31.77 13.62
C SER A 131 -0.62 -32.07 15.10
N SER A 132 0.25 -31.62 16.01
CA SER A 132 0.08 -31.74 17.46
C SER A 132 -0.66 -30.56 18.07
N GLY A 133 -0.97 -29.51 17.30
CA GLY A 133 -1.56 -28.26 17.76
C GLY A 133 -0.55 -27.25 18.33
N ARG A 134 0.76 -27.50 18.21
CA ARG A 134 1.80 -26.56 18.60
C ARG A 134 1.85 -25.40 17.61
N GLU A 135 1.82 -24.17 18.11
CA GLU A 135 2.04 -22.98 17.29
C GLU A 135 3.47 -22.99 16.71
N LEU A 136 3.56 -22.70 15.42
CA LEU A 136 4.83 -22.65 14.71
C LEU A 136 5.45 -21.25 14.80
N ALA A 137 6.76 -21.23 15.04
CA ALA A 137 7.57 -20.00 14.99
C ALA A 137 8.07 -19.75 13.57
N ILE A 138 8.57 -18.55 13.31
CA ILE A 138 9.08 -18.19 11.98
C ILE A 138 10.23 -19.13 11.53
N ASP A 139 11.03 -19.66 12.46
CA ASP A 139 12.10 -20.60 12.16
C ASP A 139 11.61 -22.00 11.78
N ASP A 140 10.35 -22.30 12.01
CA ASP A 140 9.73 -23.52 11.49
C ASP A 140 9.42 -23.40 9.99
N PHE A 141 9.37 -22.18 9.45
CA PHE A 141 9.03 -21.87 8.05
C PHE A 141 10.21 -21.41 7.21
N VAL A 142 11.22 -20.79 7.84
CA VAL A 142 12.31 -20.12 7.15
C VAL A 142 13.67 -20.53 7.72
N ASP A 143 14.59 -20.87 6.82
CA ASP A 143 16.02 -21.04 7.14
C ASP A 143 16.75 -19.73 6.80
N PHE A 144 17.34 -19.08 7.80
CA PHE A 144 18.10 -17.83 7.65
C PHE A 144 19.60 -18.14 7.56
N ILE A 145 20.21 -17.93 6.40
CA ILE A 145 21.62 -18.26 6.13
C ILE A 145 22.43 -16.98 5.91
N PRO A 146 23.32 -16.61 6.84
CA PRO A 146 24.15 -15.42 6.69
C PRO A 146 25.30 -15.64 5.72
N PHE A 147 25.77 -14.56 5.08
CA PHE A 147 27.07 -14.55 4.44
C PHE A 147 28.19 -14.60 5.50
N GLU A 148 28.95 -15.67 5.51
CA GLU A 148 30.18 -15.83 6.32
C GLU A 148 31.40 -15.55 5.45
N LYS A 149 32.15 -14.49 5.78
CA LYS A 149 33.30 -14.04 4.97
C LYS A 149 32.94 -13.86 3.48
N GLY A 150 31.74 -13.36 3.21
CA GLY A 150 31.25 -13.12 1.85
C GLY A 150 30.69 -14.36 1.13
N VAL A 151 30.50 -15.48 1.81
CA VAL A 151 29.99 -16.73 1.20
C VAL A 151 28.81 -17.27 2.01
N ALA A 152 27.75 -17.68 1.34
CA ALA A 152 26.67 -18.48 1.90
C ALA A 152 26.69 -19.89 1.31
N HIS A 153 26.60 -20.89 2.18
CA HIS A 153 26.54 -22.31 1.82
C HIS A 153 25.12 -22.84 2.08
N LEU A 154 24.46 -23.29 1.04
CA LEU A 154 23.10 -23.81 1.10
C LEU A 154 23.08 -25.33 0.96
N PRO A 155 22.02 -26.00 1.44
CA PRO A 155 21.81 -27.42 1.18
C PRO A 155 21.85 -27.76 -0.31
N GLY A 156 22.38 -28.91 -0.66
CA GLY A 156 22.57 -29.34 -2.07
C GLY A 156 23.87 -28.84 -2.71
N GLY A 157 24.80 -28.30 -1.90
CA GLY A 157 26.12 -27.86 -2.38
C GLY A 157 26.11 -26.53 -3.14
N ILE A 158 25.01 -25.77 -3.04
CA ILE A 158 24.90 -24.43 -3.64
C ILE A 158 25.77 -23.47 -2.83
N ARG A 159 26.62 -22.72 -3.53
CA ARG A 159 27.47 -21.70 -2.96
C ARG A 159 27.13 -20.35 -3.61
N ILE A 160 26.77 -19.36 -2.78
CA ILE A 160 26.51 -17.98 -3.21
C ILE A 160 27.62 -17.11 -2.64
N GLU A 161 28.32 -16.40 -3.51
CA GLU A 161 29.35 -15.45 -3.12
C GLU A 161 28.81 -14.02 -3.24
N HIS A 162 29.01 -13.22 -2.23
CA HIS A 162 28.78 -11.78 -2.23
C HIS A 162 30.07 -11.08 -2.68
N THR A 163 30.07 -10.52 -3.89
CA THR A 163 31.27 -10.02 -4.56
C THR A 163 31.37 -8.49 -4.59
N GLY A 164 30.37 -7.81 -4.12
CA GLY A 164 30.29 -6.34 -4.04
C GLY A 164 28.87 -5.91 -3.71
N VAL A 165 28.62 -4.61 -3.54
CA VAL A 165 27.31 -4.08 -3.25
C VAL A 165 26.32 -4.49 -4.33
N ASP A 166 25.26 -5.21 -3.94
CA ASP A 166 24.22 -5.75 -4.82
C ASP A 166 24.77 -6.65 -5.94
N ARG A 167 25.94 -7.29 -5.71
CA ARG A 167 26.61 -8.19 -6.66
C ARG A 167 26.93 -9.54 -6.05
N PHE A 168 26.56 -10.58 -6.79
CA PHE A 168 26.68 -11.95 -6.32
C PHE A 168 27.22 -12.86 -7.42
N THR A 169 27.70 -14.04 -7.05
CA THR A 169 27.99 -15.12 -7.99
C THR A 169 27.41 -16.44 -7.48
N VAL A 170 26.92 -17.27 -8.42
CA VAL A 170 26.47 -18.64 -8.17
C VAL A 170 27.14 -19.55 -9.22
N GLY A 171 28.12 -20.34 -8.80
CA GLY A 171 28.97 -21.06 -9.75
C GLY A 171 29.76 -20.09 -10.61
N GLU A 172 29.55 -20.12 -11.93
CA GLU A 172 30.20 -19.22 -12.91
C GLU A 172 29.31 -17.99 -13.25
N ASP A 173 28.06 -18.02 -12.85
CA ASP A 173 27.11 -16.94 -13.19
C ASP A 173 27.31 -15.73 -12.28
N LYS A 174 27.47 -14.56 -12.90
CA LYS A 174 27.55 -13.26 -12.21
C LYS A 174 26.17 -12.61 -12.21
N ILE A 175 25.75 -12.13 -11.06
CA ILE A 175 24.46 -11.52 -10.84
C ILE A 175 24.68 -10.12 -10.29
N ASP A 176 24.25 -9.12 -11.02
CA ASP A 176 24.28 -7.70 -10.63
C ASP A 176 22.83 -7.22 -10.59
N ILE A 177 22.34 -6.87 -9.40
CA ILE A 177 20.99 -6.38 -9.19
C ILE A 177 20.95 -4.87 -8.92
N ALA A 178 22.06 -4.16 -9.19
CA ALA A 178 22.06 -2.70 -9.18
C ALA A 178 21.24 -2.17 -10.37
N PHE A 179 20.40 -1.19 -10.13
CA PHE A 179 19.56 -0.57 -11.17
C PHE A 179 19.49 0.95 -10.96
N ASN A 180 19.17 1.69 -12.04
CA ASN A 180 19.18 3.15 -12.06
C ASN A 180 17.90 3.78 -12.62
N THR A 181 16.85 2.98 -12.78
CA THR A 181 15.52 3.42 -13.22
C THR A 181 14.46 2.82 -12.28
N PRO A 182 13.35 3.52 -11.99
CA PRO A 182 12.30 2.97 -11.16
C PRO A 182 11.79 1.61 -11.65
N GLN A 183 11.38 0.76 -10.72
CA GLN A 183 10.78 -0.54 -11.04
C GLN A 183 9.32 -0.33 -11.44
N PRO A 184 8.88 -0.82 -12.61
CA PRO A 184 7.48 -0.75 -12.99
C PRO A 184 6.65 -1.80 -12.25
N PRO A 185 5.33 -1.60 -12.09
CA PRO A 185 4.44 -2.64 -11.60
C PRO A 185 4.37 -3.83 -12.59
N PRO A 186 3.98 -5.04 -12.12
CA PRO A 186 3.87 -6.23 -12.98
C PRO A 186 2.64 -6.22 -13.92
N TYR A 187 1.78 -5.24 -13.80
CA TYR A 187 0.53 -5.09 -14.55
C TYR A 187 0.44 -3.70 -15.20
N ASP A 188 -0.40 -3.60 -16.22
CA ASP A 188 -0.69 -2.33 -16.87
C ASP A 188 -1.70 -1.52 -16.04
N LEU A 189 -1.32 -0.31 -15.68
CA LEU A 189 -2.19 0.68 -15.06
C LEU A 189 -2.69 1.58 -16.19
N ARG A 190 -3.96 1.43 -16.59
CA ARG A 190 -4.54 2.25 -17.65
C ARG A 190 -4.49 3.73 -17.28
N ASN A 191 -3.92 4.52 -18.18
CA ASN A 191 -3.88 5.97 -18.11
C ASN A 191 -5.09 6.57 -18.87
N ASP A 192 -6.30 6.07 -18.59
CA ASP A 192 -7.50 6.69 -19.13
C ASP A 192 -7.59 8.11 -18.61
N PHE A 193 -8.01 9.04 -19.47
CA PHE A 193 -8.22 10.43 -19.04
C PHE A 193 -9.19 10.47 -17.87
N ILE A 194 -8.78 11.16 -16.81
CA ILE A 194 -9.57 11.30 -15.60
C ILE A 194 -9.98 12.76 -15.48
N THR A 195 -11.26 12.98 -15.21
CA THR A 195 -11.72 14.33 -14.80
C THR A 195 -10.91 14.74 -13.58
N THR A 196 -10.24 15.85 -13.65
CA THR A 196 -9.46 16.40 -12.56
C THR A 196 -10.32 16.93 -11.41
N MET A 197 -11.64 17.04 -11.60
CA MET A 197 -12.53 17.45 -10.52
C MET A 197 -12.80 16.29 -9.57
N PRO A 198 -12.24 16.29 -8.34
CA PRO A 198 -12.54 15.27 -7.35
C PRO A 198 -14.01 15.38 -6.90
N ALA A 199 -14.61 14.28 -6.47
CA ALA A 199 -15.86 14.33 -5.74
C ALA A 199 -15.68 15.16 -4.46
N HIS A 200 -16.71 15.87 -4.04
CA HIS A 200 -16.73 16.51 -2.73
C HIS A 200 -16.75 15.47 -1.61
N PHE A 201 -17.47 14.36 -1.83
CA PHE A 201 -17.39 13.14 -1.03
C PHE A 201 -17.56 11.92 -1.92
N GLY A 202 -16.59 11.03 -1.93
CA GLY A 202 -16.62 9.83 -2.79
C GLY A 202 -15.34 9.03 -2.71
N VAL A 203 -15.24 8.00 -3.55
CA VAL A 203 -14.10 7.08 -3.58
C VAL A 203 -13.61 6.87 -5.01
N THR A 204 -12.29 6.83 -5.16
CA THR A 204 -11.61 6.33 -6.36
C THR A 204 -10.88 5.05 -6.02
N VAL A 205 -11.11 3.98 -6.76
CA VAL A 205 -10.46 2.68 -6.54
C VAL A 205 -9.06 2.70 -7.13
N LEU A 206 -8.03 2.46 -6.31
CA LEU A 206 -6.66 2.24 -6.77
C LEU A 206 -6.48 0.80 -7.26
N GLY A 207 -7.01 -0.15 -6.50
CA GLY A 207 -7.02 -1.55 -6.82
C GLY A 207 -8.03 -2.31 -5.97
N GLY A 208 -8.35 -3.54 -6.35
CA GLY A 208 -9.33 -4.37 -5.66
C GLY A 208 -8.97 -5.85 -5.60
N ALA A 209 -7.77 -6.21 -6.06
CA ALA A 209 -7.31 -7.59 -6.11
C ALA A 209 -6.55 -7.99 -4.82
N SER A 210 -6.43 -9.28 -4.58
CA SER A 210 -5.53 -9.80 -3.55
C SER A 210 -4.06 -9.75 -4.02
N GLY A 211 -3.13 -9.91 -3.09
CA GLY A 211 -1.71 -9.94 -3.37
C GLY A 211 -1.24 -11.07 -4.32
N PHE A 212 -2.09 -12.04 -4.63
CA PHE A 212 -1.78 -13.18 -5.50
C PHE A 212 -2.43 -13.13 -6.89
N ILE A 213 -3.18 -12.10 -7.21
CA ILE A 213 -3.74 -11.89 -8.56
C ILE A 213 -2.73 -11.10 -9.37
N SER A 214 -2.10 -11.75 -10.37
CA SER A 214 -0.88 -11.27 -11.01
C SER A 214 -1.04 -10.05 -11.90
N ASP A 215 -2.22 -9.85 -12.49
CA ASP A 215 -2.50 -8.85 -13.53
C ASP A 215 -3.27 -7.62 -13.02
N LYS A 216 -3.41 -7.48 -11.70
CA LYS A 216 -4.20 -6.40 -11.09
C LYS A 216 -3.54 -5.85 -9.83
N PRO A 217 -3.71 -4.53 -9.54
CA PRO A 217 -3.23 -3.91 -8.31
C PRO A 217 -3.98 -4.42 -7.08
N CYS A 218 -3.26 -4.49 -5.97
CA CYS A 218 -3.81 -4.84 -4.65
C CYS A 218 -4.89 -3.88 -4.18
N SER A 219 -5.62 -4.27 -3.13
CA SER A 219 -6.74 -3.52 -2.58
C SER A 219 -6.31 -2.19 -1.97
N GLY A 220 -6.92 -1.10 -2.42
CA GLY A 220 -6.70 0.23 -1.87
C GLY A 220 -7.58 1.27 -2.54
N LEU A 221 -7.90 2.32 -1.80
CA LEU A 221 -8.84 3.35 -2.23
C LEU A 221 -8.28 4.75 -1.97
N ILE A 222 -8.79 5.73 -2.72
CA ILE A 222 -8.67 7.16 -2.38
C ILE A 222 -10.06 7.61 -1.94
N LEU A 223 -10.20 8.01 -0.70
CA LEU A 223 -11.35 8.73 -0.19
C LEU A 223 -11.17 10.22 -0.51
N ASN A 224 -12.05 10.74 -1.34
CA ASN A 224 -12.12 12.17 -1.64
C ASN A 224 -13.09 12.82 -0.66
N TYR A 225 -12.66 13.87 0.02
CA TYR A 225 -13.49 14.66 0.91
C TYR A 225 -12.98 16.10 0.99
N ASN A 226 -13.87 17.09 0.91
CA ASN A 226 -13.53 18.52 0.99
C ASN A 226 -12.33 18.91 0.11
N SER A 227 -12.21 18.32 -1.09
CA SER A 227 -11.09 18.50 -2.02
C SER A 227 -9.72 17.95 -1.54
N ASP A 228 -9.70 17.18 -0.46
CA ASP A 228 -8.53 16.43 -0.01
C ASP A 228 -8.60 14.96 -0.46
N HIS A 229 -7.44 14.32 -0.50
CA HIS A 229 -7.26 12.92 -0.82
C HIS A 229 -6.71 12.18 0.41
N MET A 230 -7.53 11.29 0.98
CA MET A 230 -7.08 10.34 2.00
C MET A 230 -6.91 8.96 1.34
N LEU A 231 -5.76 8.34 1.51
CA LEU A 231 -5.64 6.93 1.17
C LEU A 231 -6.37 6.07 2.20
N ILE A 232 -7.06 5.05 1.76
CA ILE A 232 -7.46 3.91 2.59
C ILE A 232 -6.59 2.76 2.14
N ASP A 233 -5.62 2.41 2.98
CA ASP A 233 -4.47 1.57 2.69
C ASP A 233 -3.55 2.11 1.58
N CYS A 234 -2.38 1.53 1.47
CA CYS A 234 -1.35 1.97 0.56
C CYS A 234 -0.88 0.80 -0.31
N VAL A 235 -1.36 0.78 -1.55
CA VAL A 235 -1.04 -0.27 -2.51
C VAL A 235 0.45 -0.28 -2.87
N PRO A 236 1.03 -1.42 -3.22
CA PRO A 236 2.33 -1.48 -3.87
C PRO A 236 2.37 -0.61 -5.14
N PHE A 237 3.55 -0.08 -5.47
CA PHE A 237 3.74 0.83 -6.60
C PHE A 237 2.79 2.05 -6.57
N LEU A 238 2.62 2.64 -5.38
CA LEU A 238 1.68 3.72 -5.12
C LEU A 238 1.82 4.88 -6.11
N GLU A 239 3.04 5.33 -6.41
CA GLU A 239 3.28 6.43 -7.33
C GLU A 239 2.67 6.15 -8.72
N TYR A 240 2.88 4.95 -9.26
CA TYR A 240 2.28 4.54 -10.52
C TYR A 240 0.76 4.50 -10.46
N ALA A 241 0.21 3.97 -9.36
CA ALA A 241 -1.24 3.88 -9.16
C ALA A 241 -1.90 5.27 -9.07
N LEU A 242 -1.28 6.21 -8.37
CA LEU A 242 -1.75 7.60 -8.25
C LEU A 242 -1.61 8.34 -9.59
N ASN A 243 -0.43 8.26 -10.24
CA ASN A 243 -0.19 8.92 -11.53
C ASN A 243 -1.17 8.44 -12.60
N ALA A 244 -1.53 7.15 -12.62
CA ALA A 244 -2.57 6.62 -13.49
C ALA A 244 -3.97 7.21 -13.21
N ARG A 245 -4.15 7.91 -12.10
CA ARG A 245 -5.38 8.61 -11.69
C ARG A 245 -5.23 10.13 -11.78
N GLY A 246 -4.11 10.62 -12.30
CA GLY A 246 -3.83 12.04 -12.40
C GLY A 246 -3.57 12.71 -11.05
N ILE A 247 -3.08 11.94 -10.07
CA ILE A 247 -2.79 12.41 -8.71
C ILE A 247 -1.31 12.18 -8.43
N SER A 248 -0.63 13.15 -7.84
CA SER A 248 0.75 12.96 -7.37
C SER A 248 0.79 12.51 -5.91
N THR A 249 1.92 11.92 -5.50
CA THR A 249 2.12 11.55 -4.09
C THR A 249 2.07 12.75 -3.15
N THR A 250 2.44 13.94 -3.64
CA THR A 250 2.42 15.20 -2.86
C THR A 250 1.01 15.68 -2.50
N GLU A 251 0.00 15.27 -3.28
CA GLU A 251 -1.40 15.58 -2.99
C GLU A 251 -1.96 14.74 -1.83
N ILE A 252 -1.30 13.64 -1.47
CA ILE A 252 -1.74 12.78 -0.37
C ILE A 252 -1.35 13.42 0.96
N ARG A 253 -2.35 13.84 1.74
CA ARG A 253 -2.17 14.49 3.04
C ARG A 253 -2.46 13.58 4.22
N SER A 254 -3.21 12.52 3.98
CA SER A 254 -3.60 11.57 5.03
C SER A 254 -3.75 10.16 4.49
N ILE A 255 -3.56 9.19 5.36
CA ILE A 255 -3.82 7.78 5.13
C ILE A 255 -4.54 7.19 6.33
N PHE A 256 -5.61 6.44 6.09
CA PHE A 256 -6.23 5.53 7.03
C PHE A 256 -5.67 4.14 6.77
N LEU A 257 -4.86 3.63 7.70
CA LEU A 257 -4.20 2.34 7.56
C LEU A 257 -4.95 1.27 8.34
N THR A 258 -5.44 0.25 7.63
CA THR A 258 -6.22 -0.83 8.24
C THR A 258 -5.34 -1.83 8.97
N HIS A 259 -4.24 -2.26 8.38
CA HIS A 259 -3.27 -3.21 8.93
C HIS A 259 -1.96 -3.20 8.14
N ILE A 260 -1.00 -4.09 8.47
CA ILE A 260 0.36 -3.99 7.96
C ILE A 260 0.78 -5.04 6.93
N HIS A 261 -0.10 -5.85 6.35
CA HIS A 261 0.30 -6.76 5.27
C HIS A 261 0.86 -5.99 4.06
N ASP A 262 1.75 -6.63 3.28
CA ASP A 262 2.47 -5.98 2.17
C ASP A 262 1.54 -5.45 1.07
N ASP A 263 0.36 -6.00 0.90
CA ASP A 263 -0.64 -5.54 -0.07
C ASP A 263 -1.48 -4.34 0.41
N HIS A 264 -1.35 -3.93 1.68
CA HIS A 264 -2.05 -2.79 2.29
C HIS A 264 -1.12 -1.70 2.83
N CYS A 265 0.12 -2.04 3.20
CA CYS A 265 1.00 -1.13 3.95
C CYS A 265 2.30 -0.81 3.18
N ASN A 266 2.19 -0.36 1.93
CA ASN A 266 3.35 0.13 1.19
C ASN A 266 3.52 1.65 1.37
N ILE A 267 3.62 2.10 2.63
CA ILE A 267 3.66 3.52 3.00
C ILE A 267 5.04 4.18 2.86
N PHE A 268 6.07 3.44 2.44
CA PHE A 268 7.42 3.96 2.25
C PHE A 268 7.48 5.20 1.33
N PRO A 269 6.75 5.28 0.18
CA PRO A 269 6.74 6.47 -0.68
C PRO A 269 6.15 7.73 -0.03
N LEU A 270 5.51 7.59 1.13
CA LEU A 270 4.88 8.71 1.87
C LEU A 270 5.76 9.29 2.97
N LEU A 271 6.99 8.80 3.15
CA LEU A 271 7.94 9.34 4.12
C LEU A 271 8.33 10.78 3.77
N ARG A 272 8.15 11.73 4.70
CA ARG A 272 8.45 13.14 4.49
C ARG A 272 8.95 13.80 5.77
N LEU A 273 10.00 14.64 5.63
CA LEU A 273 10.51 15.44 6.74
C LEU A 273 9.66 16.70 6.98
N SER A 274 9.06 17.24 5.93
CA SER A 274 8.15 18.39 6.00
C SER A 274 6.81 18.05 5.35
N ASN A 275 5.75 18.74 5.75
CA ASN A 275 4.38 18.45 5.29
C ASN A 275 4.03 16.97 5.46
N LYS A 276 4.28 16.47 6.68
CA LYS A 276 4.13 15.05 7.03
C LYS A 276 2.72 14.55 6.73
N VAL A 277 2.65 13.35 6.20
CA VAL A 277 1.36 12.69 5.99
C VAL A 277 0.76 12.30 7.34
N LYS A 278 -0.53 12.61 7.53
CA LYS A 278 -1.28 12.20 8.72
C LYS A 278 -1.65 10.73 8.60
N LEU A 279 -1.12 9.91 9.50
CA LEU A 279 -1.40 8.49 9.52
C LEU A 279 -2.45 8.20 10.61
N LEU A 280 -3.66 7.89 10.16
CA LEU A 280 -4.79 7.51 11.01
C LEU A 280 -4.78 5.99 11.19
N ALA A 281 -4.58 5.54 12.41
CA ALA A 281 -4.58 4.13 12.78
C ALA A 281 -4.81 3.99 14.30
N THR A 282 -5.04 2.77 14.76
CA THR A 282 -4.92 2.49 16.19
C THR A 282 -3.45 2.47 16.61
N ARG A 283 -3.19 2.58 17.90
CA ARG A 283 -1.82 2.65 18.45
C ARG A 283 -0.97 1.45 18.07
N GLU A 284 -1.53 0.24 18.16
CA GLU A 284 -0.82 -0.99 17.81
C GLU A 284 -0.56 -1.10 16.31
N ILE A 285 -1.49 -0.68 15.45
CA ILE A 285 -1.28 -0.70 13.99
C ILE A 285 -0.23 0.34 13.60
N PHE A 286 -0.28 1.55 14.16
CA PHE A 286 0.75 2.55 13.94
C PHE A 286 2.14 2.04 14.34
N TRP A 287 2.26 1.49 15.56
CA TRP A 287 3.52 0.90 16.02
C TRP A 287 4.01 -0.22 15.10
N MET A 288 3.11 -1.12 14.68
CA MET A 288 3.44 -2.20 13.76
C MET A 288 3.93 -1.67 12.42
N ALA A 289 3.31 -0.63 11.87
CA ALA A 289 3.70 0.00 10.62
C ALA A 289 5.08 0.68 10.71
N MET A 290 5.34 1.42 11.78
CA MET A 290 6.65 2.05 12.01
C MET A 290 7.73 0.99 12.23
N MET A 291 7.43 -0.07 12.97
CA MET A 291 8.35 -1.20 13.16
C MET A 291 8.64 -1.92 11.84
N LYS A 292 7.61 -2.16 11.02
CA LYS A 292 7.78 -2.77 9.68
C LYS A 292 8.73 -1.94 8.82
N LEU A 293 8.47 -0.64 8.68
CA LEU A 293 9.34 0.27 7.92
C LEU A 293 10.77 0.32 8.48
N SER A 294 10.93 0.40 9.80
CA SER A 294 12.24 0.38 10.45
C SER A 294 13.02 -0.88 10.11
N LEU A 295 12.37 -2.04 10.14
CA LEU A 295 12.99 -3.32 9.79
C LEU A 295 13.32 -3.45 8.30
N GLN A 296 12.49 -2.87 7.43
CA GLN A 296 12.71 -2.89 5.98
C GLN A 296 13.76 -1.88 5.53
N THR A 297 13.85 -0.71 6.17
CA THR A 297 14.81 0.35 5.81
C THR A 297 16.11 0.29 6.60
N LEU A 298 16.13 -0.45 7.72
CA LEU A 298 17.19 -0.47 8.73
C LEU A 298 17.40 0.88 9.43
N MET A 299 16.45 1.79 9.33
CA MET A 299 16.44 3.06 10.05
C MET A 299 15.88 2.88 11.48
N PRO A 300 16.29 3.69 12.46
CA PRO A 300 15.66 3.70 13.78
C PRO A 300 14.14 3.94 13.69
N ILE A 301 13.38 3.25 14.55
CA ILE A 301 11.91 3.38 14.55
C ILE A 301 11.46 4.79 14.93
N GLU A 302 12.24 5.46 15.77
CA GLU A 302 12.03 6.83 16.21
C GLU A 302 12.09 7.79 15.01
N ASP A 303 13.13 7.66 14.18
CA ASP A 303 13.32 8.48 12.97
C ASP A 303 12.18 8.25 11.96
N ILE A 304 11.78 7.00 11.76
CA ILE A 304 10.63 6.65 10.90
C ILE A 304 9.33 7.25 11.44
N SER A 305 9.11 7.13 12.75
CA SER A 305 7.88 7.63 13.39
C SER A 305 7.76 9.16 13.28
N GLU A 306 8.89 9.87 13.30
CA GLU A 306 8.91 11.31 13.11
C GLU A 306 8.57 11.77 11.68
N MET A 307 8.60 10.88 10.70
CA MET A 307 8.24 11.22 9.31
C MET A 307 6.74 11.22 9.03
N PHE A 308 5.93 10.82 10.01
CA PHE A 308 4.46 10.87 9.95
C PHE A 308 3.90 11.75 11.08
N GLU A 309 2.69 12.25 10.88
CA GLU A 309 1.87 12.81 11.95
C GLU A 309 0.85 11.75 12.38
N PHE A 310 1.06 11.16 13.54
CA PHE A 310 0.16 10.11 14.03
C PHE A 310 -1.16 10.71 14.53
N VAL A 311 -2.26 10.22 14.00
CA VAL A 311 -3.63 10.52 14.45
C VAL A 311 -4.23 9.24 15.00
N GLU A 312 -4.27 9.10 16.33
CA GLU A 312 -4.84 7.92 16.95
C GLU A 312 -6.37 7.88 16.73
N VAL A 313 -6.84 6.82 16.08
CA VAL A 313 -8.26 6.50 16.02
C VAL A 313 -8.55 5.37 17.02
N LYS A 314 -9.66 5.50 17.76
CA LYS A 314 -10.03 4.49 18.76
C LYS A 314 -11.23 3.70 18.25
N PRO A 315 -11.16 2.37 18.25
CA PRO A 315 -12.26 1.55 17.80
C PRO A 315 -13.54 1.82 18.60
N TYR A 316 -14.66 1.93 17.88
CA TYR A 316 -16.00 2.23 18.38
C TYR A 316 -16.18 3.64 18.97
N GLU A 317 -15.20 4.53 18.73
CA GLU A 317 -15.31 5.96 19.00
C GLU A 317 -15.31 6.73 17.68
N VAL A 318 -15.94 7.91 17.66
CA VAL A 318 -15.94 8.80 16.50
C VAL A 318 -14.77 9.76 16.63
N THR A 319 -13.95 9.82 15.59
CA THR A 319 -12.89 10.80 15.43
C THR A 319 -13.32 11.83 14.38
N GLU A 320 -13.35 13.10 14.76
CA GLU A 320 -13.61 14.19 13.82
C GLU A 320 -12.30 14.60 13.14
N PHE A 321 -12.29 14.58 11.82
CA PHE A 321 -11.10 14.84 11.01
C PHE A 321 -11.43 15.74 9.82
N TYR A 322 -11.15 17.05 9.92
CA TYR A 322 -11.36 18.05 8.87
C TYR A 322 -12.77 18.00 8.21
N GLY A 323 -13.80 17.87 9.04
CA GLY A 323 -15.20 17.80 8.57
C GLY A 323 -15.68 16.41 8.16
N LEU A 324 -14.83 15.42 8.30
CA LEU A 324 -15.15 14.01 8.13
C LEU A 324 -15.28 13.36 9.51
N SER A 325 -16.39 12.69 9.79
CA SER A 325 -16.57 11.87 11.00
C SER A 325 -16.15 10.45 10.69
N ILE A 326 -15.16 9.93 11.42
CA ILE A 326 -14.59 8.58 11.21
C ILE A 326 -14.91 7.73 12.44
N GLU A 327 -15.70 6.68 12.25
CA GLU A 327 -15.99 5.68 13.28
C GLU A 327 -15.31 4.37 12.93
N THR A 328 -14.29 3.99 13.69
CA THR A 328 -13.50 2.77 13.46
C THR A 328 -14.08 1.55 14.18
N HIS A 329 -13.79 0.38 13.63
CA HIS A 329 -14.13 -0.91 14.24
C HIS A 329 -13.01 -1.92 13.98
N TYR A 330 -12.84 -2.88 14.90
CA TYR A 330 -11.97 -4.02 14.64
C TYR A 330 -12.67 -5.06 13.76
N THR A 331 -11.90 -5.69 12.91
CA THR A 331 -12.27 -6.90 12.16
C THR A 331 -11.62 -8.14 12.78
N VAL A 332 -11.87 -9.31 12.24
CA VAL A 332 -11.21 -10.56 12.66
C VAL A 332 -10.27 -11.00 11.53
N HIS A 333 -8.98 -10.85 11.78
CA HIS A 333 -7.92 -11.17 10.82
C HIS A 333 -6.69 -11.73 11.55
N SER A 334 -5.68 -12.24 10.81
CA SER A 334 -4.47 -12.87 11.39
C SER A 334 -3.63 -11.92 12.24
N ILE A 335 -3.71 -10.62 11.98
CA ILE A 335 -3.07 -9.54 12.75
C ILE A 335 -4.10 -8.44 13.04
N PRO A 336 -3.84 -7.53 14.00
CA PRO A 336 -4.73 -6.41 14.29
C PRO A 336 -5.13 -5.66 13.03
N THR A 337 -6.43 -5.61 12.77
CA THR A 337 -7.00 -5.00 11.57
C THR A 337 -8.25 -4.20 11.94
N ILE A 338 -8.38 -3.02 11.34
CA ILE A 338 -9.53 -2.13 11.51
C ILE A 338 -10.19 -1.82 10.17
N GLY A 339 -11.46 -1.51 10.25
CA GLY A 339 -12.20 -0.81 9.20
C GLY A 339 -12.78 0.48 9.74
N ALA A 340 -13.46 1.25 8.88
CA ALA A 340 -14.11 2.48 9.30
C ALA A 340 -15.37 2.80 8.52
N THR A 341 -16.27 3.53 9.19
CA THR A 341 -17.37 4.26 8.58
C THR A 341 -16.98 5.73 8.48
N PHE A 342 -16.89 6.24 7.28
CA PHE A 342 -16.63 7.64 6.99
C PHE A 342 -17.97 8.34 6.73
N ARG A 343 -18.24 9.44 7.43
CA ARG A 343 -19.48 10.21 7.27
C ARG A 343 -19.19 11.68 6.99
N MET A 344 -19.96 12.24 6.06
CA MET A 344 -19.95 13.67 5.74
C MET A 344 -21.36 14.21 5.73
N LYS A 345 -21.53 15.44 6.22
CA LYS A 345 -22.82 16.15 6.15
C LYS A 345 -23.08 16.67 4.74
N ASP A 346 -24.29 16.47 4.26
CA ASP A 346 -24.82 16.99 2.99
C ASP A 346 -26.14 17.72 3.30
N GLY A 347 -26.05 18.99 3.70
CA GLY A 347 -27.18 19.72 4.25
C GLY A 347 -27.74 19.05 5.51
N PRO A 348 -29.04 18.69 5.53
CA PRO A 348 -29.65 17.99 6.66
C PRO A 348 -29.35 16.48 6.67
N MET A 349 -28.80 15.92 5.59
CA MET A 349 -28.50 14.49 5.46
C MET A 349 -27.08 14.19 5.90
N SER A 350 -26.86 12.94 6.27
CA SER A 350 -25.52 12.38 6.49
C SER A 350 -25.26 11.32 5.42
N ARG A 351 -24.21 11.50 4.66
CA ARG A 351 -23.72 10.53 3.68
C ARG A 351 -22.68 9.65 4.33
N SER A 352 -22.62 8.38 3.94
CA SER A 352 -21.67 7.43 4.56
C SER A 352 -21.07 6.44 3.58
N ILE A 353 -19.78 6.22 3.76
CA ILE A 353 -19.00 5.18 3.08
C ILE A 353 -18.42 4.29 4.16
N VAL A 354 -18.57 2.98 4.01
CA VAL A 354 -17.96 1.99 4.91
C VAL A 354 -16.88 1.24 4.17
N PHE A 355 -15.72 1.12 4.80
CA PHE A 355 -14.66 0.21 4.42
C PHE A 355 -14.47 -0.78 5.57
N ILE A 356 -14.77 -2.06 5.31
CA ILE A 356 -14.69 -3.08 6.37
C ILE A 356 -13.24 -3.37 6.75
N GLY A 357 -12.31 -3.35 5.80
CA GLY A 357 -10.99 -3.92 5.95
C GLY A 357 -11.01 -5.44 5.74
N ASP A 358 -9.87 -6.07 5.86
CA ASP A 358 -9.75 -7.52 5.77
C ASP A 358 -10.46 -8.16 6.95
N ASN A 359 -11.29 -9.14 6.67
CA ASN A 359 -12.14 -9.76 7.65
C ASN A 359 -12.45 -11.22 7.32
N LYS A 360 -12.42 -12.05 8.31
CA LYS A 360 -12.81 -13.46 8.18
C LYS A 360 -14.32 -13.62 7.93
N ALA A 361 -14.72 -14.67 7.20
CA ALA A 361 -16.12 -14.98 6.95
C ALA A 361 -16.92 -15.16 8.25
N PHE A 362 -18.20 -14.74 8.26
CA PHE A 362 -19.04 -14.72 9.46
C PHE A 362 -19.23 -16.10 10.09
N ASP A 363 -19.41 -17.14 9.29
CA ASP A 363 -19.56 -18.52 9.79
C ASP A 363 -18.34 -18.98 10.60
N ASP A 364 -17.16 -18.58 10.14
CA ASP A 364 -15.90 -18.88 10.83
C ASP A 364 -15.77 -18.06 12.11
N ILE A 365 -16.17 -16.78 12.09
CA ILE A 365 -16.16 -15.93 13.29
C ILE A 365 -17.12 -16.48 14.35
N GLU A 366 -18.32 -16.96 13.96
CA GLU A 366 -19.26 -17.60 14.87
C GLU A 366 -18.62 -18.83 15.55
N THR A 367 -17.86 -19.63 14.78
CA THR A 367 -17.08 -20.74 15.35
C THR A 367 -16.02 -20.25 16.35
N MET A 368 -15.35 -19.13 16.08
CA MET A 368 -14.37 -18.54 17.00
C MET A 368 -15.02 -17.96 18.26
N ILE A 369 -16.26 -17.50 18.20
CA ILE A 369 -17.04 -17.07 19.36
C ILE A 369 -17.35 -18.27 20.26
N ASP A 370 -17.81 -19.40 19.70
CA ASP A 370 -18.08 -20.63 20.43
C ASP A 370 -16.83 -21.18 21.15
N GLN A 371 -15.66 -20.91 20.57
CA GLN A 371 -14.35 -21.24 21.17
C GLN A 371 -13.86 -20.21 22.21
N GLY A 372 -14.58 -19.12 22.45
CA GLY A 372 -14.17 -18.05 23.37
C GLY A 372 -12.99 -17.21 22.90
N ILE A 373 -12.69 -17.20 21.61
CA ILE A 373 -11.58 -16.45 20.98
C ILE A 373 -12.03 -15.02 20.70
N VAL A 374 -13.16 -14.85 20.02
CA VAL A 374 -13.78 -13.57 19.67
C VAL A 374 -14.95 -13.28 20.59
N ARG A 375 -15.08 -12.05 21.05
CA ARG A 375 -16.23 -11.63 21.86
C ARG A 375 -17.48 -11.43 20.99
N PRO A 376 -18.66 -11.88 21.45
CA PRO A 376 -19.92 -11.68 20.73
C PRO A 376 -20.20 -10.20 20.38
N GLU A 377 -19.84 -9.28 21.27
CA GLU A 377 -20.08 -7.84 21.09
C GLU A 377 -19.25 -7.27 19.93
N LYS A 378 -18.00 -7.72 19.76
CA LYS A 378 -17.16 -7.35 18.61
C LYS A 378 -17.81 -7.79 17.30
N PHE A 379 -18.26 -9.03 17.24
CA PHE A 379 -18.91 -9.56 16.04
C PHE A 379 -20.26 -8.89 15.77
N ALA A 380 -21.06 -8.61 16.81
CA ALA A 380 -22.32 -7.89 16.66
C ALA A 380 -22.09 -6.47 16.06
N ALA A 381 -21.09 -5.75 16.56
CA ALA A 381 -20.72 -4.44 16.02
C ALA A 381 -20.25 -4.51 14.56
N LEU A 382 -19.43 -5.52 14.21
CA LEU A 382 -19.01 -5.75 12.82
C LEU A 382 -20.20 -6.08 11.92
N LYS A 383 -21.08 -7.00 12.35
CA LYS A 383 -22.30 -7.41 11.62
C LYS A 383 -23.24 -6.22 11.38
N GLN A 384 -23.31 -5.29 12.35
CA GLN A 384 -24.07 -4.06 12.22
C GLN A 384 -23.56 -3.21 11.04
N LYS A 385 -22.23 -3.07 10.83
CA LYS A 385 -21.65 -2.32 9.70
C LYS A 385 -22.05 -2.91 8.34
N TYR A 386 -22.26 -4.23 8.25
CA TYR A 386 -22.76 -4.86 7.04
C TYR A 386 -24.26 -4.65 6.81
N THR A 387 -25.06 -4.58 7.88
CA THR A 387 -26.53 -4.57 7.79
C THR A 387 -27.14 -3.17 7.77
N GLU A 388 -26.47 -2.17 8.34
CA GLU A 388 -26.91 -0.77 8.28
C GLU A 388 -26.94 -0.23 6.85
N ARG A 389 -27.75 0.81 6.64
CA ARG A 389 -27.77 1.51 5.35
C ARG A 389 -26.62 2.48 5.23
N HIS A 390 -25.84 2.32 4.16
CA HIS A 390 -24.78 3.23 3.74
C HIS A 390 -24.92 3.56 2.26
N ASP A 391 -24.38 4.70 1.81
CA ASP A 391 -24.34 5.00 0.38
C ASP A 391 -23.47 3.99 -0.36
N ILE A 392 -22.33 3.58 0.25
CA ILE A 392 -21.48 2.50 -0.28
C ILE A 392 -20.88 1.69 0.88
N LEU A 393 -20.88 0.38 0.72
CA LEU A 393 -20.16 -0.58 1.55
C LEU A 393 -19.06 -1.25 0.71
N PHE A 394 -17.80 -1.07 1.09
CA PHE A 394 -16.67 -1.84 0.60
C PHE A 394 -16.39 -2.98 1.60
N ALA A 395 -16.50 -4.21 1.14
CA ALA A 395 -16.36 -5.40 1.97
C ALA A 395 -15.29 -6.35 1.41
N ASP A 396 -14.69 -7.14 2.29
CA ASP A 396 -13.77 -8.21 1.90
C ASP A 396 -14.56 -9.38 1.28
N GLY A 397 -14.17 -9.77 0.08
CA GLY A 397 -14.77 -10.88 -0.66
C GLY A 397 -13.75 -11.95 -1.07
N GLY A 398 -12.53 -11.89 -0.52
CA GLY A 398 -11.42 -12.76 -0.92
C GLY A 398 -11.63 -14.25 -0.67
N MET A 399 -12.57 -14.60 0.19
CA MET A 399 -12.91 -15.97 0.57
C MET A 399 -11.71 -16.74 1.16
N GLY A 400 -11.82 -18.03 1.34
CA GLY A 400 -10.75 -18.86 1.90
C GLY A 400 -10.59 -18.73 3.42
N ILE A 401 -9.36 -18.89 3.92
CA ILE A 401 -9.12 -19.09 5.37
C ILE A 401 -9.20 -17.79 6.17
N LEU A 402 -8.77 -16.66 5.58
CA LEU A 402 -8.58 -15.39 6.29
C LEU A 402 -9.50 -14.26 5.82
N HIS A 403 -10.26 -14.47 4.76
CA HIS A 403 -11.06 -13.43 4.11
C HIS A 403 -12.56 -13.68 4.18
N GLY A 404 -13.33 -12.60 4.01
CA GLY A 404 -14.77 -12.58 4.05
C GLY A 404 -15.45 -13.27 2.86
N ASN A 405 -16.73 -13.50 3.00
CA ASN A 405 -17.54 -14.12 1.96
C ASN A 405 -18.62 -13.14 1.48
N PRO A 406 -18.88 -13.03 0.16
CA PRO A 406 -19.96 -12.20 -0.34
C PRO A 406 -21.34 -12.48 0.28
N ARG A 407 -21.58 -13.69 0.81
CA ARG A 407 -22.81 -14.04 1.55
C ARG A 407 -23.03 -13.18 2.80
N ASP A 408 -21.95 -12.68 3.43
CA ASP A 408 -22.02 -11.90 4.64
C ASP A 408 -22.78 -10.58 4.43
N ALA A 409 -22.80 -10.06 3.20
CA ALA A 409 -23.48 -8.83 2.82
C ALA A 409 -24.92 -9.03 2.27
N LEU A 410 -25.46 -10.25 2.20
CA LEU A 410 -26.81 -10.50 1.63
C LEU A 410 -27.93 -9.77 2.36
N LYS A 411 -27.73 -9.39 3.62
CA LYS A 411 -28.72 -8.64 4.43
C LYS A 411 -28.40 -7.15 4.50
N SER A 412 -27.40 -6.67 3.75
CA SER A 412 -27.06 -5.27 3.74
C SER A 412 -28.17 -4.40 3.17
N GLN A 413 -28.35 -3.24 3.78
CA GLN A 413 -29.29 -2.21 3.30
C GLN A 413 -28.56 -1.09 2.55
N SER A 414 -27.27 -1.25 2.30
CA SER A 414 -26.46 -0.25 1.59
C SER A 414 -26.90 -0.10 0.14
N ASP A 415 -26.87 1.14 -0.36
CA ASP A 415 -27.30 1.44 -1.73
C ASP A 415 -26.38 0.78 -2.77
N ARG A 416 -25.09 0.62 -2.43
CA ARG A 416 -24.11 -0.10 -3.25
C ARG A 416 -23.20 -0.95 -2.36
N ILE A 417 -22.92 -2.18 -2.84
CA ILE A 417 -22.00 -3.10 -2.17
C ILE A 417 -20.91 -3.46 -3.16
N VAL A 418 -19.66 -3.23 -2.78
CA VAL A 418 -18.47 -3.43 -3.62
C VAL A 418 -17.50 -4.33 -2.89
N PHE A 419 -17.18 -5.47 -3.46
CA PHE A 419 -16.24 -6.41 -2.87
C PHE A 419 -14.81 -6.14 -3.32
N MET A 420 -13.89 -6.21 -2.37
CA MET A 420 -12.44 -6.11 -2.51
C MET A 420 -11.81 -7.50 -2.38
N HIS A 421 -10.49 -7.61 -2.59
CA HIS A 421 -9.70 -8.82 -2.44
C HIS A 421 -10.04 -9.98 -3.39
N LEU A 422 -10.71 -9.70 -4.51
CA LEU A 422 -11.09 -10.72 -5.48
C LEU A 422 -10.86 -10.25 -6.93
N GLU A 423 -10.68 -11.20 -7.81
CA GLU A 423 -10.56 -10.93 -9.25
C GLU A 423 -11.93 -10.63 -9.88
N LYS A 424 -12.92 -11.43 -9.53
CA LYS A 424 -14.31 -11.32 -9.96
C LYS A 424 -15.21 -11.97 -8.93
N LEU A 425 -16.45 -11.53 -8.86
CA LEU A 425 -17.47 -12.16 -8.02
C LEU A 425 -17.79 -13.59 -8.49
N PRO A 426 -18.12 -14.51 -7.57
CA PRO A 426 -18.78 -15.76 -7.93
C PRO A 426 -20.07 -15.49 -8.70
N PRO A 427 -20.44 -16.32 -9.70
CA PRO A 427 -21.58 -16.06 -10.59
C PRO A 427 -22.90 -15.84 -9.86
N GLU A 428 -23.11 -16.49 -8.71
CA GLU A 428 -24.31 -16.35 -7.90
C GLU A 428 -24.49 -14.95 -7.28
N PHE A 429 -23.44 -14.14 -7.23
CA PHE A 429 -23.45 -12.78 -6.65
C PHE A 429 -23.33 -11.67 -7.70
N ASP A 430 -22.96 -11.96 -8.94
CA ASP A 430 -22.71 -10.98 -10.00
C ASP A 430 -23.92 -10.08 -10.30
N ALA A 431 -25.15 -10.61 -10.15
CA ALA A 431 -26.38 -9.84 -10.37
C ALA A 431 -26.73 -8.91 -9.19
N THR A 432 -26.16 -9.16 -8.01
CA THR A 432 -26.51 -8.47 -6.76
C THR A 432 -25.46 -7.46 -6.32
N PHE A 433 -24.21 -7.78 -6.53
CA PHE A 433 -23.07 -7.02 -6.01
C PHE A 433 -22.13 -6.54 -7.13
N SER A 434 -21.21 -5.67 -6.77
CA SER A 434 -20.11 -5.25 -7.63
C SER A 434 -18.78 -5.66 -6.99
N HIS A 435 -17.74 -5.79 -7.81
CA HIS A 435 -16.36 -5.87 -7.29
C HIS A 435 -15.58 -4.59 -7.63
N ALA A 436 -14.53 -4.34 -6.88
CA ALA A 436 -13.67 -3.19 -7.06
C ALA A 436 -12.84 -3.33 -8.34
N VAL A 437 -12.90 -2.31 -9.18
CA VAL A 437 -12.14 -2.22 -10.43
C VAL A 437 -11.27 -0.98 -10.37
N ALA A 438 -9.96 -1.14 -10.60
CA ALA A 438 -9.02 -0.04 -10.59
C ALA A 438 -9.46 1.09 -11.53
N GLY A 439 -9.44 2.33 -11.05
CA GLY A 439 -9.89 3.52 -11.76
C GLY A 439 -11.39 3.82 -11.64
N LYS A 440 -12.20 2.90 -11.14
CA LYS A 440 -13.62 3.18 -10.95
C LYS A 440 -13.83 4.22 -9.85
N ARG A 441 -14.69 5.17 -10.13
CA ARG A 441 -15.06 6.26 -9.20
C ARG A 441 -16.50 6.08 -8.73
N TYR A 442 -16.70 6.40 -7.48
CA TYR A 442 -18.00 6.43 -6.82
C TYR A 442 -18.17 7.80 -6.18
N SER A 443 -18.91 8.69 -6.84
CA SER A 443 -19.24 10.00 -6.30
C SER A 443 -20.55 9.89 -5.49
N ILE A 444 -20.52 10.35 -4.25
CA ILE A 444 -21.68 10.44 -3.37
C ILE A 444 -22.18 11.87 -3.33
N ILE A 445 -21.27 12.84 -3.20
CA ILE A 445 -21.51 14.26 -3.35
C ILE A 445 -20.57 14.73 -4.45
N GLU A 446 -21.15 15.26 -5.52
CA GLU A 446 -20.36 15.73 -6.66
C GLU A 446 -19.49 16.92 -6.28
N GLY A 447 -18.31 16.99 -6.87
CA GLY A 447 -17.44 18.15 -6.80
C GLY A 447 -18.02 19.32 -7.60
N ASN A 448 -17.67 20.52 -7.22
CA ASN A 448 -18.07 21.74 -7.89
C ASN A 448 -16.89 22.74 -7.98
N TYR A 449 -17.12 23.91 -8.58
CA TYR A 449 -16.08 24.92 -8.74
C TYR A 449 -15.42 25.32 -7.40
N ASN A 450 -16.20 25.37 -6.32
CA ASN A 450 -15.66 25.70 -4.99
C ASN A 450 -14.63 24.67 -4.51
N SER A 451 -14.75 23.41 -4.92
CA SER A 451 -13.76 22.37 -4.60
C SER A 451 -12.38 22.67 -5.21
N TYR A 452 -12.34 23.16 -6.45
CA TYR A 452 -11.09 23.63 -7.06
C TYR A 452 -10.50 24.85 -6.35
N MET A 453 -11.36 25.79 -5.97
CA MET A 453 -10.93 26.98 -5.22
C MET A 453 -10.26 26.60 -3.91
N ILE A 454 -10.88 25.70 -3.14
CA ILE A 454 -10.34 25.22 -1.86
C ILE A 454 -9.00 24.50 -2.09
N HIS A 455 -8.95 23.61 -3.07
CA HIS A 455 -7.73 22.87 -3.40
C HIS A 455 -6.59 23.81 -3.82
N THR A 456 -6.88 24.81 -4.66
CA THR A 456 -5.89 25.83 -5.05
C THR A 456 -5.40 26.62 -3.85
N LEU A 457 -6.29 27.01 -2.92
CA LEU A 457 -5.90 27.73 -1.70
C LEU A 457 -5.00 26.88 -0.80
N HIS A 458 -5.25 25.57 -0.71
CA HIS A 458 -4.37 24.65 0.03
C HIS A 458 -2.96 24.62 -0.60
N ILE A 459 -2.86 24.45 -1.91
CA ILE A 459 -1.57 24.42 -2.62
C ILE A 459 -0.82 25.75 -2.47
N LEU A 460 -1.50 26.87 -2.66
CA LEU A 460 -0.90 28.19 -2.49
C LEU A 460 -0.47 28.43 -1.04
N GLY A 461 -1.23 27.97 -0.06
CA GLY A 461 -0.89 28.04 1.36
C GLY A 461 0.36 27.23 1.70
N ASP A 462 0.53 26.07 1.08
CA ASP A 462 1.72 25.22 1.25
C ASP A 462 2.96 25.83 0.54
N ALA A 463 2.77 26.35 -0.67
CA ALA A 463 3.84 26.94 -1.46
C ALA A 463 4.33 28.30 -0.90
N PHE A 464 3.41 29.11 -0.41
CA PHE A 464 3.68 30.46 0.10
C PHE A 464 3.30 30.56 1.58
N ARG A 465 4.20 30.18 2.46
CA ARG A 465 4.02 30.40 3.91
C ARG A 465 3.81 31.90 4.18
N ASN A 466 2.68 32.31 4.65
CA ASN A 466 2.31 33.71 4.95
C ASN A 466 1.84 34.54 3.74
N ILE A 467 1.26 33.92 2.71
CA ILE A 467 0.56 34.71 1.68
C ILE A 467 -0.56 35.54 2.33
N SER A 468 -0.60 36.83 2.05
CA SER A 468 -1.67 37.68 2.59
C SER A 468 -3.03 37.36 1.95
N HIS A 469 -4.10 37.66 2.66
CA HIS A 469 -5.45 37.49 2.12
C HIS A 469 -5.66 38.30 0.82
N GLU A 470 -5.10 39.50 0.74
CA GLU A 470 -5.13 40.34 -0.45
C GLU A 470 -4.47 39.67 -1.65
N TRP A 471 -3.26 39.12 -1.48
CA TRP A 471 -2.55 38.40 -2.53
C TRP A 471 -3.26 37.11 -2.92
N SER A 472 -3.77 36.35 -1.96
CA SER A 472 -4.56 35.15 -2.24
C SER A 472 -5.78 35.48 -3.09
N THR A 473 -6.50 36.55 -2.74
CA THR A 473 -7.68 37.03 -3.48
C THR A 473 -7.32 37.50 -4.89
N ALA A 474 -6.21 38.23 -5.03
CA ALA A 474 -5.76 38.71 -6.33
C ALA A 474 -5.37 37.54 -7.26
N LEU A 475 -4.66 36.55 -6.74
CA LEU A 475 -4.32 35.34 -7.48
C LEU A 475 -5.58 34.58 -7.89
N MET A 476 -6.50 34.33 -6.95
CA MET A 476 -7.74 33.59 -7.21
C MET A 476 -8.64 34.28 -8.26
N ASN A 477 -8.63 35.60 -8.33
CA ASN A 477 -9.41 36.35 -9.32
C ASN A 477 -8.77 36.33 -10.73
N ASN A 478 -7.49 36.01 -10.85
CA ASN A 478 -6.74 36.12 -12.10
C ASN A 478 -6.25 34.79 -12.67
N PHE A 479 -6.48 33.65 -12.01
CA PHE A 479 -6.07 32.36 -12.53
C PHE A 479 -7.14 31.71 -13.42
N ARG A 480 -6.69 30.76 -14.25
CA ARG A 480 -7.55 29.90 -15.04
C ARG A 480 -7.13 28.46 -14.83
N ILE A 481 -8.10 27.58 -14.65
CA ILE A 481 -7.85 26.14 -14.62
C ILE A 481 -7.74 25.65 -16.06
N VAL A 482 -6.66 24.97 -16.36
CA VAL A 482 -6.43 24.29 -17.63
C VAL A 482 -6.13 22.83 -17.36
N THR A 483 -6.55 21.96 -18.26
CA THR A 483 -6.35 20.52 -18.14
C THR A 483 -5.53 20.03 -19.32
N PHE A 484 -4.54 19.21 -19.02
CA PHE A 484 -3.70 18.54 -20.02
C PHE A 484 -3.89 17.03 -19.87
N ASN A 485 -3.91 16.33 -20.99
CA ASN A 485 -3.93 14.87 -21.01
C ASN A 485 -2.51 14.30 -20.92
N ALA A 486 -2.41 13.02 -20.56
CA ALA A 486 -1.15 12.33 -20.60
C ALA A 486 -0.55 12.39 -22.02
N GLY A 487 0.72 12.80 -22.12
CA GLY A 487 1.44 12.99 -23.37
C GLY A 487 1.28 14.38 -24.02
N ASP A 488 0.43 15.25 -23.50
CA ASP A 488 0.36 16.64 -23.97
C ASP A 488 1.67 17.38 -23.67
N VAL A 489 2.08 18.27 -24.57
CA VAL A 489 3.27 19.10 -24.42
C VAL A 489 2.85 20.55 -24.14
N ASN A 490 3.15 21.04 -22.95
CA ASN A 490 2.78 22.39 -22.50
C ASN A 490 3.70 23.47 -23.08
N PHE A 491 5.01 23.17 -23.10
CA PHE A 491 6.07 24.03 -23.59
C PHE A 491 7.07 23.21 -24.40
N LYS A 492 7.64 23.84 -25.44
CA LYS A 492 8.73 23.22 -26.18
C LYS A 492 10.05 23.95 -25.87
N GLN A 493 11.13 23.20 -25.85
CA GLN A 493 12.46 23.75 -25.68
C GLN A 493 12.71 24.82 -26.74
N ASN A 494 13.24 25.98 -26.35
CA ASN A 494 13.48 27.16 -27.21
C ASN A 494 12.22 27.82 -27.84
N GLU A 495 11.02 27.50 -27.35
CA GLU A 495 9.81 28.23 -27.71
C GLU A 495 9.77 29.56 -26.96
N ALA A 496 9.33 30.63 -27.65
CA ALA A 496 9.18 31.94 -27.01
C ALA A 496 8.19 31.87 -25.84
N SER A 497 8.54 32.54 -24.74
CA SER A 497 7.71 32.60 -23.55
C SER A 497 6.33 33.19 -23.85
N LYS A 498 5.29 32.58 -23.34
CA LYS A 498 3.92 33.09 -23.39
C LYS A 498 3.60 34.00 -22.19
N GLY A 499 4.58 34.26 -21.31
CA GLY A 499 4.40 35.04 -20.10
C GLY A 499 3.42 34.40 -19.10
N LEU A 500 3.27 33.07 -19.14
CA LEU A 500 2.38 32.31 -18.26
C LEU A 500 3.18 31.46 -17.28
N ILE A 501 2.79 31.51 -16.04
CA ILE A 501 3.26 30.60 -14.99
C ILE A 501 2.12 29.66 -14.67
N TYR A 502 2.41 28.37 -14.62
CA TYR A 502 1.45 27.35 -14.19
C TYR A 502 1.80 26.85 -12.79
N VAL A 503 0.78 26.61 -12.00
CA VAL A 503 0.86 25.86 -10.75
C VAL A 503 0.17 24.53 -11.00
N ILE A 504 0.83 23.43 -10.76
CA ILE A 504 0.24 22.10 -10.90
C ILE A 504 -0.72 21.92 -9.74
N LEU A 505 -2.00 21.76 -10.03
CA LEU A 505 -3.04 21.48 -9.02
C LEU A 505 -3.17 20.00 -8.75
N SER A 506 -2.98 19.17 -9.77
CA SER A 506 -3.12 17.72 -9.67
C SER A 506 -2.28 17.04 -10.75
N GLY A 507 -1.73 15.86 -10.43
CA GLY A 507 -0.89 15.08 -11.33
C GLY A 507 0.56 15.53 -11.33
N SER A 508 1.27 15.16 -12.41
CA SER A 508 2.69 15.49 -12.58
C SER A 508 3.02 15.79 -14.04
N CYS A 509 4.11 16.50 -14.28
CA CYS A 509 4.67 16.68 -15.61
C CYS A 509 6.20 16.48 -15.60
N SER A 510 6.74 15.91 -16.68
CA SER A 510 8.17 15.72 -16.87
C SER A 510 8.77 16.87 -17.63
N VAL A 511 9.89 17.40 -17.15
CA VAL A 511 10.72 18.35 -17.88
C VAL A 511 11.72 17.56 -18.71
N MET A 512 11.46 17.49 -20.02
CA MET A 512 12.29 16.78 -20.98
C MET A 512 13.26 17.74 -21.67
N VAL A 513 14.50 17.32 -21.83
CA VAL A 513 15.54 18.11 -22.56
C VAL A 513 16.10 17.28 -23.68
N HIS A 514 16.19 17.90 -24.87
CA HIS A 514 16.83 17.33 -26.04
C HIS A 514 18.23 17.92 -26.20
N ASP A 515 19.26 17.10 -26.12
CA ASP A 515 20.68 17.51 -26.21
C ASP A 515 21.24 17.50 -27.63
N GLY A 516 20.38 17.35 -28.63
CA GLY A 516 20.71 17.19 -30.04
C GLY A 516 20.71 15.73 -30.53
N PHE A 517 20.78 14.76 -29.60
CA PHE A 517 20.83 13.32 -29.91
C PHE A 517 19.72 12.53 -29.19
N THR A 518 19.52 12.83 -27.93
CA THR A 518 18.57 12.09 -27.10
C THR A 518 17.61 13.03 -26.37
N LEU A 519 16.39 12.57 -26.17
CA LEU A 519 15.41 13.20 -25.29
C LEU A 519 15.50 12.54 -23.92
N SER A 520 15.84 13.31 -22.88
CA SER A 520 16.00 12.79 -21.51
C SER A 520 15.17 13.59 -20.51
N GLU A 521 14.57 12.91 -19.54
CA GLU A 521 13.91 13.55 -18.41
C GLU A 521 14.97 14.18 -17.50
N ARG A 522 14.84 15.47 -17.21
CA ARG A 522 15.72 16.21 -16.30
C ARG A 522 15.16 16.29 -14.91
N THR A 523 13.86 16.47 -14.79
CA THR A 523 13.15 16.51 -13.52
C THR A 523 11.68 16.26 -13.75
N ARG A 524 10.99 15.86 -12.70
CA ARG A 524 9.53 15.77 -12.65
C ARG A 524 9.01 16.86 -11.73
N LYS A 525 7.92 17.47 -12.11
CA LYS A 525 7.19 18.49 -11.37
C LYS A 525 5.84 17.91 -10.96
N GLU A 526 5.43 18.15 -9.71
CA GLU A 526 4.23 17.58 -9.10
C GLU A 526 3.28 18.66 -8.58
N ALA A 527 2.15 18.26 -8.01
CA ALA A 527 1.19 19.19 -7.41
C ALA A 527 1.88 20.09 -6.37
N GLY A 528 1.64 21.39 -6.49
CA GLY A 528 2.31 22.44 -5.72
C GLY A 528 3.54 23.05 -6.41
N ASP A 529 4.10 22.41 -7.43
CA ASP A 529 5.22 22.95 -8.20
C ASP A 529 4.77 24.00 -9.22
N PHE A 530 5.73 24.86 -9.55
CA PHE A 530 5.58 25.87 -10.62
C PHE A 530 6.26 25.39 -11.89
N VAL A 531 5.66 25.75 -13.04
CA VAL A 531 6.17 25.47 -14.38
C VAL A 531 6.03 26.72 -15.23
N GLY A 532 7.11 27.08 -15.95
CA GLY A 532 7.16 28.27 -16.80
C GLY A 532 7.67 29.53 -16.08
N GLU A 533 7.98 29.45 -14.80
CA GLU A 533 8.52 30.56 -14.00
C GLU A 533 9.84 31.11 -14.54
N MET A 534 10.72 30.24 -14.99
CA MET A 534 12.03 30.65 -15.53
C MET A 534 11.91 31.55 -16.76
N ALA A 535 10.95 31.25 -17.64
CA ALA A 535 10.72 32.05 -18.85
C ALA A 535 10.13 33.44 -18.57
N VAL A 536 9.62 33.68 -17.36
CA VAL A 536 9.11 34.99 -16.92
C VAL A 536 10.18 35.77 -16.15
N LEU A 537 11.11 35.05 -15.49
CA LEU A 537 12.18 35.64 -14.69
C LEU A 537 13.41 36.00 -15.53
N ASP A 538 13.61 35.37 -16.70
CA ASP A 538 14.74 35.54 -17.59
C ASP A 538 14.50 36.63 -18.66
N GLU A 539 13.65 37.62 -18.45
CA GLU A 539 13.59 38.82 -19.27
C GLU A 539 14.83 39.73 -19.04
N TYR A 540 16.01 39.20 -19.26
CA TYR A 540 17.26 39.96 -19.38
C TYR A 540 18.04 39.57 -20.63
#